data_dc0a6707c6daf53c15438ffc6f77b4ba
#
_entry.id   dc0a6707c6daf53c15438ffc6f77b4ba
#
_cell.length_a   1.000
_cell.length_b   1.000
_cell.length_c   1.000
_cell.angle_alpha   90.00
_cell.angle_beta   90.00
_cell.angle_gamma   90.00
#
_symmetry.space_group_name_H-M   'P 1'
#
loop_
_entity.id
_entity.type
_entity.pdbx_description
1 polymer ?
#
loop_
_entity_poly.entity_id
_entity_poly.type
_entity_poly.pdbx_seq_one_letter_code
_entity_poly.pdbx_strand_id
1 'polypeptide(L)'
;MATDLMKNVGAAGFSAVITVTGIHPIDVVKTRLQVSGNGTRNYKQLGISGTIQTILKEEGLSSFWKGIGAAWLREASYTSLRLGLYEPIKHAMGVDNKSHFVMKFTAGSLAGGIGSLVGNPFDVVKTRMMTFEGKESKTFFSTFMEIYKSGKNNLYKGLQANLMRACVLNGTKMACYDQIKDWIVKTNAVPSGLPTQFCAAFGAGFFMAVTVSPFDMIRTQLMNQSNTTKTYNGFVDCLLKITKQKGILTLYAGFIPIWARFAPTTCLQLVIFEQIKPIFGIK
;
A
#
# COMPACT_ATOMS: atom_id res chain seq x y z
N MET A 1 -3.98 -6.40 -29.60
CA MET A 1 -4.72 -6.48 -28.34
C MET A 1 -3.92 -7.18 -27.23
N ALA A 2 -3.54 -8.46 -27.33
CA ALA A 2 -2.75 -9.13 -26.29
C ALA A 2 -1.35 -8.51 -26.09
N THR A 3 -0.67 -8.18 -27.19
CA THR A 3 0.65 -7.51 -27.19
C THR A 3 0.62 -6.12 -26.56
N ASP A 4 -0.43 -5.34 -26.82
CA ASP A 4 -0.58 -4.00 -26.25
C ASP A 4 -0.92 -4.06 -24.77
N LEU A 5 -1.71 -5.05 -24.35
CA LEU A 5 -1.99 -5.32 -22.94
C LEU A 5 -0.69 -5.69 -22.19
N MET A 6 0.14 -6.58 -22.75
CA MET A 6 1.42 -6.95 -22.15
C MET A 6 2.38 -5.77 -22.05
N LYS A 7 2.46 -4.92 -23.06
CA LYS A 7 3.25 -3.68 -23.03
C LYS A 7 2.78 -2.73 -21.94
N ASN A 8 1.47 -2.49 -21.85
CA ASN A 8 0.88 -1.63 -20.80
C ASN A 8 1.13 -2.18 -19.40
N VAL A 9 0.97 -3.49 -19.19
CA VAL A 9 1.27 -4.15 -17.90
C VAL A 9 2.74 -4.03 -17.55
N GLY A 10 3.64 -4.24 -18.54
CA GLY A 10 5.09 -4.08 -18.37
C GLY A 10 5.47 -2.64 -18.01
N ALA A 11 4.97 -1.66 -18.75
CA ALA A 11 5.21 -0.23 -18.49
C ALA A 11 4.69 0.19 -17.12
N ALA A 12 3.48 -0.26 -16.74
CA ALA A 12 2.89 0.03 -15.44
C ALA A 12 3.69 -0.63 -14.30
N GLY A 13 4.13 -1.88 -14.47
CA GLY A 13 4.97 -2.57 -13.50
C GLY A 13 6.32 -1.88 -13.30
N PHE A 14 6.98 -1.51 -14.38
CA PHE A 14 8.26 -0.80 -14.32
C PHE A 14 8.14 0.58 -13.69
N SER A 15 7.11 1.35 -14.06
CA SER A 15 6.76 2.62 -13.44
C SER A 15 6.53 2.47 -11.93
N ALA A 16 5.82 1.41 -11.52
CA ALA A 16 5.54 1.14 -10.11
C ALA A 16 6.81 0.84 -9.31
N VAL A 17 7.76 0.06 -9.87
CA VAL A 17 9.06 -0.25 -9.23
C VAL A 17 9.87 1.02 -9.01
N ILE A 18 10.00 1.88 -10.03
CA ILE A 18 10.73 3.14 -9.91
C ILE A 18 10.06 4.05 -8.86
N THR A 19 8.74 4.17 -8.91
CA THR A 19 7.96 4.97 -7.95
C THR A 19 8.18 4.48 -6.52
N VAL A 20 8.12 3.17 -6.30
CA VAL A 20 8.34 2.57 -4.97
C VAL A 20 9.76 2.85 -4.49
N THR A 21 10.77 2.82 -5.36
CA THR A 21 12.16 3.12 -4.99
C THR A 21 12.32 4.55 -4.46
N GLY A 22 11.67 5.52 -5.11
CA GLY A 22 11.72 6.93 -4.69
C GLY A 22 10.96 7.20 -3.39
N ILE A 23 9.88 6.46 -3.12
CA ILE A 23 9.01 6.68 -1.94
C ILE A 23 9.44 5.82 -0.74
N HIS A 24 10.28 4.81 -0.96
CA HIS A 24 10.69 3.86 0.07
C HIS A 24 11.22 4.50 1.36
N PRO A 25 12.03 5.58 1.35
CA PRO A 25 12.45 6.28 2.55
C PRO A 25 11.28 6.74 3.43
N ILE A 26 10.23 7.26 2.81
CA ILE A 26 9.00 7.69 3.52
C ILE A 26 8.30 6.47 4.13
N ASP A 27 8.24 5.36 3.40
CA ASP A 27 7.66 4.10 3.90
C ASP A 27 8.41 3.57 5.13
N VAL A 28 9.74 3.64 5.15
CA VAL A 28 10.55 3.20 6.29
C VAL A 28 10.26 4.04 7.53
N VAL A 29 10.30 5.38 7.41
CA VAL A 29 10.00 6.29 8.53
C VAL A 29 8.57 6.06 9.04
N LYS A 30 7.59 6.00 8.13
CA LYS A 30 6.19 5.70 8.48
C LYS A 30 6.06 4.40 9.26
N THR A 31 6.65 3.32 8.75
CA THR A 31 6.53 1.99 9.35
C THR A 31 7.14 1.96 10.74
N ARG A 32 8.30 2.57 10.96
CA ARG A 32 8.93 2.67 12.29
C ARG A 32 8.10 3.47 13.29
N LEU A 33 7.51 4.60 12.85
CA LEU A 33 6.58 5.37 13.68
C LEU A 33 5.34 4.56 14.08
N GLN A 34 4.79 3.77 13.15
CA GLN A 34 3.60 2.95 13.40
C GLN A 34 3.87 1.76 14.33
N VAL A 35 5.05 1.16 14.23
CA VAL A 35 5.46 -0.03 14.99
C VAL A 35 6.04 0.32 16.37
N SER A 36 6.33 1.59 16.60
CA SER A 36 6.93 2.13 17.81
C SER A 36 6.28 1.60 19.11
N GLY A 37 7.12 1.11 20.03
CA GLY A 37 6.70 0.68 21.36
C GLY A 37 6.40 -0.82 21.53
N ASN A 38 6.48 -1.64 20.47
CA ASN A 38 6.25 -3.09 20.54
C ASN A 38 7.57 -3.89 20.41
N GLY A 39 8.47 -3.73 21.37
CA GLY A 39 9.79 -4.37 21.33
C GLY A 39 10.81 -3.65 20.45
N THR A 40 10.46 -2.49 19.90
CA THR A 40 11.31 -1.56 19.18
C THR A 40 11.41 -0.24 19.94
N ARG A 41 12.39 0.58 19.57
CA ARG A 41 12.54 1.94 20.12
C ARG A 41 11.24 2.75 19.98
N ASN A 42 10.98 3.62 20.93
CA ASN A 42 9.77 4.46 20.92
C ASN A 42 9.92 5.67 19.99
N TYR A 43 9.86 5.45 18.69
CA TYR A 43 9.94 6.49 17.67
C TYR A 43 8.79 7.52 17.71
N LYS A 44 7.63 7.15 18.29
CA LYS A 44 6.51 8.09 18.45
C LYS A 44 6.86 9.31 19.28
N GLN A 45 7.65 9.15 20.34
CA GLN A 45 8.08 10.25 21.19
C GLN A 45 9.09 11.17 20.48
N LEU A 46 9.87 10.62 19.54
CA LEU A 46 10.85 11.39 18.78
C LEU A 46 10.23 12.21 17.63
N GLY A 47 9.01 11.86 17.20
CA GLY A 47 8.36 12.44 16.04
C GLY A 47 9.06 12.08 14.73
N ILE A 48 8.62 12.68 13.62
CA ILE A 48 9.15 12.39 12.27
C ILE A 48 10.62 12.83 12.17
N SER A 49 10.93 14.06 12.56
CA SER A 49 12.28 14.62 12.47
C SER A 49 13.28 13.87 13.34
N GLY A 50 12.92 13.56 14.60
CA GLY A 50 13.77 12.78 15.49
C GLY A 50 13.99 11.36 14.98
N THR A 51 12.98 10.73 14.38
CA THR A 51 13.12 9.40 13.77
C THR A 51 14.12 9.42 12.62
N ILE A 52 14.03 10.41 11.71
CA ILE A 52 14.96 10.56 10.58
C ILE A 52 16.38 10.77 11.10
N GLN A 53 16.58 11.67 12.08
CA GLN A 53 17.90 11.94 12.64
C GLN A 53 18.50 10.71 13.32
N THR A 54 17.69 9.95 14.05
CA THR A 54 18.12 8.72 14.73
C THR A 54 18.58 7.67 13.73
N ILE A 55 17.76 7.44 12.65
CA ILE A 55 18.13 6.50 11.59
C ILE A 55 19.44 6.91 10.92
N LEU A 56 19.60 8.20 10.58
CA LEU A 56 20.81 8.70 9.92
C LEU A 56 22.05 8.54 10.79
N LYS A 57 21.96 8.88 12.08
CA LYS A 57 23.11 8.84 13.00
C LYS A 57 23.53 7.41 13.37
N GLU A 58 22.56 6.53 13.62
CA GLU A 58 22.85 5.20 14.15
C GLU A 58 23.02 4.13 13.06
N GLU A 59 22.22 4.22 11.99
CA GLU A 59 22.17 3.17 10.95
C GLU A 59 22.73 3.62 9.60
N GLY A 60 22.80 4.93 9.35
CA GLY A 60 23.27 5.52 8.11
C GLY A 60 22.20 5.66 7.03
N LEU A 61 22.58 6.29 5.91
CA LEU A 61 21.65 6.65 4.82
C LEU A 61 21.04 5.42 4.13
N SER A 62 21.82 4.34 3.98
CA SER A 62 21.38 3.11 3.31
C SER A 62 20.18 2.44 4.01
N SER A 63 19.98 2.73 5.28
CA SER A 63 18.87 2.16 6.08
C SER A 63 17.49 2.60 5.63
N PHE A 64 17.38 3.72 4.91
CA PHE A 64 16.13 4.16 4.31
C PHE A 64 15.66 3.27 3.15
N TRP A 65 16.52 2.40 2.62
CA TRP A 65 16.19 1.42 1.57
C TRP A 65 16.14 -0.01 2.09
N LYS A 66 16.16 -0.22 3.41
CA LYS A 66 15.97 -1.57 3.98
C LYS A 66 14.64 -2.16 3.56
N GLY A 67 14.69 -3.36 2.99
CA GLY A 67 13.49 -4.06 2.51
C GLY A 67 13.02 -3.65 1.12
N ILE A 68 13.81 -2.87 0.35
CA ILE A 68 13.46 -2.46 -1.02
C ILE A 68 13.23 -3.67 -1.93
N GLY A 69 14.04 -4.72 -1.85
CA GLY A 69 13.86 -5.95 -2.64
C GLY A 69 12.52 -6.64 -2.36
N ALA A 70 12.10 -6.69 -1.08
CA ALA A 70 10.78 -7.19 -0.72
C ALA A 70 9.65 -6.30 -1.27
N ALA A 71 9.86 -4.98 -1.30
CA ALA A 71 8.91 -4.03 -1.88
C ALA A 71 8.76 -4.21 -3.38
N TRP A 72 9.83 -4.44 -4.12
CA TRP A 72 9.80 -4.72 -5.55
C TRP A 72 9.09 -6.03 -5.87
N LEU A 73 9.41 -7.11 -5.15
CA LEU A 73 8.75 -8.41 -5.33
C LEU A 73 7.25 -8.32 -5.01
N ARG A 74 6.92 -7.62 -3.95
CA ARG A 74 5.52 -7.37 -3.58
C ARG A 74 4.79 -6.61 -4.68
N GLU A 75 5.37 -5.52 -5.19
CA GLU A 75 4.72 -4.68 -6.20
C GLU A 75 4.57 -5.43 -7.53
N ALA A 76 5.62 -6.13 -7.97
CA ALA A 76 5.57 -6.95 -9.17
C ALA A 76 4.49 -8.05 -9.05
N SER A 77 4.48 -8.82 -7.96
CA SER A 77 3.50 -9.90 -7.77
C SER A 77 2.06 -9.37 -7.68
N TYR A 78 1.84 -8.34 -6.86
CA TYR A 78 0.50 -7.78 -6.65
C TYR A 78 -0.06 -7.15 -7.93
N THR A 79 0.73 -6.32 -8.60
CA THR A 79 0.27 -5.59 -9.80
C THR A 79 0.02 -6.54 -10.96
N SER A 80 0.92 -7.50 -11.20
CA SER A 80 0.76 -8.49 -12.26
C SER A 80 -0.46 -9.37 -12.04
N LEU A 81 -0.68 -9.85 -10.82
CA LEU A 81 -1.85 -10.67 -10.51
C LEU A 81 -3.15 -9.87 -10.56
N ARG A 82 -3.17 -8.66 -10.02
CA ARG A 82 -4.36 -7.81 -10.05
C ARG A 82 -4.79 -7.47 -11.47
N LEU A 83 -3.84 -7.08 -12.33
CA LEU A 83 -4.14 -6.73 -13.71
C LEU A 83 -4.39 -7.97 -14.57
N GLY A 84 -3.60 -9.03 -14.39
CA GLY A 84 -3.73 -10.26 -15.17
C GLY A 84 -5.00 -11.05 -14.84
N LEU A 85 -5.50 -11.00 -13.62
CA LEU A 85 -6.72 -11.71 -13.20
C LEU A 85 -7.99 -10.88 -13.38
N TYR A 86 -7.89 -9.57 -13.52
CA TYR A 86 -9.08 -8.70 -13.60
C TYR A 86 -9.95 -9.04 -14.81
N GLU A 87 -9.38 -9.12 -16.02
CA GLU A 87 -10.15 -9.43 -17.24
C GLU A 87 -10.73 -10.87 -17.22
N PRO A 88 -9.98 -11.93 -16.89
CA PRO A 88 -10.56 -13.27 -16.73
C PRO A 88 -11.71 -13.34 -15.71
N ILE A 89 -11.56 -12.67 -14.55
CA ILE A 89 -12.63 -12.63 -13.54
C ILE A 89 -13.84 -11.87 -14.08
N LYS A 90 -13.63 -10.75 -14.75
CA LYS A 90 -14.67 -9.96 -15.38
C LYS A 90 -15.45 -10.78 -16.40
N HIS A 91 -14.76 -11.52 -17.26
CA HIS A 91 -15.39 -12.43 -18.22
C HIS A 91 -16.16 -13.56 -17.53
N ALA A 92 -15.59 -14.21 -16.52
CA ALA A 92 -16.24 -15.28 -15.77
C ALA A 92 -17.50 -14.80 -15.02
N MET A 93 -17.55 -13.53 -14.63
CA MET A 93 -18.71 -12.91 -13.98
C MET A 93 -19.73 -12.31 -14.95
N GLY A 94 -19.48 -12.37 -16.27
CA GLY A 94 -20.35 -11.74 -17.28
C GLY A 94 -20.41 -10.21 -17.18
N VAL A 95 -19.32 -9.58 -16.72
CA VAL A 95 -19.27 -8.14 -16.50
C VAL A 95 -18.82 -7.42 -17.76
N ASP A 96 -19.74 -6.68 -18.37
CA ASP A 96 -19.48 -5.83 -19.53
C ASP A 96 -19.21 -4.37 -19.13
N ASN A 97 -18.80 -3.55 -20.11
CA ASN A 97 -18.57 -2.13 -19.90
C ASN A 97 -19.83 -1.37 -19.45
N LYS A 98 -21.02 -1.89 -19.76
CA LYS A 98 -22.33 -1.34 -19.34
C LYS A 98 -22.84 -1.90 -18.01
N SER A 99 -22.14 -2.88 -17.41
CA SER A 99 -22.57 -3.52 -16.18
C SER A 99 -22.54 -2.57 -14.98
N HIS A 100 -23.39 -2.83 -14.01
CA HIS A 100 -23.53 -2.05 -12.78
C HIS A 100 -22.20 -1.92 -12.04
N PHE A 101 -21.97 -0.77 -11.41
CA PHE A 101 -20.80 -0.45 -10.58
C PHE A 101 -20.44 -1.58 -9.60
N VAL A 102 -21.45 -2.17 -8.95
CA VAL A 102 -21.26 -3.26 -7.96
C VAL A 102 -20.56 -4.47 -8.56
N MET A 103 -20.90 -4.86 -9.81
CA MET A 103 -20.26 -6.02 -10.46
C MET A 103 -18.79 -5.74 -10.81
N LYS A 104 -18.49 -4.53 -11.28
CA LYS A 104 -17.10 -4.10 -11.54
C LYS A 104 -16.29 -4.01 -10.26
N PHE A 105 -16.92 -3.52 -9.18
CA PHE A 105 -16.34 -3.46 -7.84
C PHE A 105 -16.01 -4.85 -7.32
N THR A 106 -16.94 -5.81 -7.43
CA THR A 106 -16.72 -7.19 -6.96
C THR A 106 -15.61 -7.89 -7.75
N ALA A 107 -15.58 -7.74 -9.09
CA ALA A 107 -14.51 -8.29 -9.93
C ALA A 107 -13.13 -7.70 -9.55
N GLY A 108 -13.04 -6.38 -9.36
CA GLY A 108 -11.83 -5.70 -8.91
C GLY A 108 -11.40 -6.11 -7.49
N SER A 109 -12.36 -6.29 -6.59
CA SER A 109 -12.11 -6.74 -5.22
C SER A 109 -11.60 -8.18 -5.18
N LEU A 110 -12.14 -9.09 -6.00
CA LEU A 110 -11.68 -10.47 -6.11
C LEU A 110 -10.24 -10.52 -6.68
N ALA A 111 -9.98 -9.82 -7.78
CA ALA A 111 -8.63 -9.74 -8.37
C ALA A 111 -7.62 -9.16 -7.36
N GLY A 112 -7.98 -8.08 -6.67
CA GLY A 112 -7.17 -7.46 -5.62
C GLY A 112 -6.99 -8.35 -4.40
N GLY A 113 -8.02 -9.12 -4.03
CA GLY A 113 -7.97 -10.11 -2.95
C GLY A 113 -6.97 -11.22 -3.21
N ILE A 114 -7.03 -11.84 -4.40
CA ILE A 114 -6.07 -12.88 -4.82
C ILE A 114 -4.65 -12.30 -4.87
N GLY A 115 -4.48 -11.11 -5.46
CA GLY A 115 -3.20 -10.41 -5.46
C GLY A 115 -2.66 -10.16 -4.05
N SER A 116 -3.53 -9.79 -3.10
CA SER A 116 -3.17 -9.58 -1.70
C SER A 116 -2.79 -10.87 -1.00
N LEU A 117 -3.45 -11.99 -1.30
CA LEU A 117 -3.13 -13.30 -0.74
C LEU A 117 -1.70 -13.72 -1.10
N VAL A 118 -1.34 -13.61 -2.37
CA VAL A 118 0.01 -13.94 -2.87
C VAL A 118 1.05 -12.90 -2.44
N GLY A 119 0.65 -11.62 -2.35
CA GLY A 119 1.52 -10.52 -1.92
C GLY A 119 1.81 -10.49 -0.42
N ASN A 120 0.96 -11.12 0.42
CA ASN A 120 1.06 -11.01 1.87
C ASN A 120 2.40 -11.49 2.46
N PRO A 121 3.00 -12.61 2.04
CA PRO A 121 4.33 -13.01 2.50
C PRO A 121 5.39 -11.94 2.27
N PHE A 122 5.36 -11.28 1.10
CA PHE A 122 6.29 -10.20 0.78
C PHE A 122 6.04 -8.95 1.64
N ASP A 123 4.78 -8.65 1.96
CA ASP A 123 4.40 -7.57 2.86
C ASP A 123 4.94 -7.77 4.28
N VAL A 124 4.83 -8.99 4.80
CA VAL A 124 5.34 -9.34 6.14
C VAL A 124 6.86 -9.25 6.17
N VAL A 125 7.55 -9.80 5.18
CA VAL A 125 9.02 -9.71 5.08
C VAL A 125 9.46 -8.26 4.94
N LYS A 126 8.82 -7.48 4.06
CA LYS A 126 9.08 -6.04 3.89
C LYS A 126 8.98 -5.30 5.22
N THR A 127 7.88 -5.49 5.95
CA THR A 127 7.64 -4.82 7.24
C THR A 127 8.71 -5.19 8.25
N ARG A 128 9.07 -6.49 8.34
CA ARG A 128 10.10 -6.98 9.25
C ARG A 128 11.48 -6.38 8.95
N MET A 129 11.84 -6.27 7.66
CA MET A 129 13.10 -5.65 7.25
C MET A 129 13.16 -4.15 7.53
N MET A 130 12.05 -3.43 7.31
CA MET A 130 11.96 -1.99 7.58
C MET A 130 12.06 -1.66 9.08
N THR A 131 11.54 -2.53 9.94
CA THR A 131 11.54 -2.34 11.39
C THR A 131 12.79 -2.87 12.07
N PHE A 132 13.67 -3.54 11.33
CA PHE A 132 14.93 -4.05 11.88
C PHE A 132 15.88 -2.90 12.22
N GLU A 133 16.26 -2.81 13.50
CA GLU A 133 17.22 -1.85 14.04
C GLU A 133 18.61 -2.47 14.03
N GLY A 134 19.55 -1.88 13.29
CA GLY A 134 20.93 -2.36 13.21
C GLY A 134 21.60 -1.90 11.93
N LYS A 135 22.93 -1.81 11.91
CA LYS A 135 23.71 -1.41 10.73
C LYS A 135 23.66 -2.45 9.60
N GLU A 136 23.55 -3.72 9.97
CA GLU A 136 23.51 -4.79 8.97
C GLU A 136 22.10 -4.92 8.37
N SER A 137 22.00 -4.86 7.06
CA SER A 137 20.74 -5.13 6.37
C SER A 137 20.58 -6.65 6.17
N LYS A 138 19.56 -7.24 6.80
CA LYS A 138 19.20 -8.63 6.55
C LYS A 138 18.80 -8.80 5.08
N THR A 139 19.21 -9.89 4.46
CA THR A 139 18.78 -10.23 3.10
C THR A 139 17.31 -10.67 3.11
N PHE A 140 16.59 -10.43 2.00
CA PHE A 140 15.22 -10.89 1.84
C PHE A 140 15.05 -12.37 2.17
N PHE A 141 15.90 -13.22 1.61
CA PHE A 141 15.80 -14.68 1.78
C PHE A 141 16.05 -15.12 3.22
N SER A 142 17.02 -14.51 3.92
CA SER A 142 17.29 -14.82 5.34
C SER A 142 16.10 -14.47 6.23
N THR A 143 15.50 -13.28 6.00
CA THR A 143 14.33 -12.84 6.76
C THR A 143 13.10 -13.69 6.45
N PHE A 144 12.89 -14.06 5.20
CA PHE A 144 11.81 -14.96 4.80
C PHE A 144 11.95 -16.33 5.49
N MET A 145 13.16 -16.91 5.46
CA MET A 145 13.42 -18.22 6.08
C MET A 145 13.29 -18.17 7.60
N GLU A 146 13.72 -17.08 8.24
CA GLU A 146 13.53 -16.86 9.68
C GLU A 146 12.04 -16.88 10.06
N ILE A 147 11.20 -16.15 9.29
CA ILE A 147 9.75 -16.10 9.52
C ILE A 147 9.11 -17.46 9.23
N TYR A 148 9.50 -18.14 8.16
CA TYR A 148 9.00 -19.46 7.77
C TYR A 148 9.30 -20.51 8.82
N LYS A 149 10.53 -20.55 9.34
CA LYS A 149 10.97 -21.47 10.42
C LYS A 149 10.24 -21.20 11.74
N SER A 150 9.91 -19.93 12.03
CA SER A 150 9.14 -19.59 13.23
C SER A 150 7.64 -19.93 13.14
N GLY A 151 7.19 -20.41 11.97
CA GLY A 151 5.84 -20.89 11.70
C GLY A 151 5.25 -20.35 10.42
N LYS A 152 4.76 -21.23 9.54
CA LYS A 152 4.18 -20.88 8.22
C LYS A 152 3.06 -19.82 8.32
N ASN A 153 2.23 -19.90 9.36
CA ASN A 153 1.14 -18.96 9.61
C ASN A 153 1.63 -17.52 9.85
N ASN A 154 2.88 -17.32 10.23
CA ASN A 154 3.46 -16.01 10.46
C ASN A 154 3.61 -15.19 9.17
N LEU A 155 3.73 -15.85 8.01
CA LEU A 155 3.75 -15.20 6.69
C LEU A 155 2.38 -14.64 6.28
N TYR A 156 1.31 -15.10 6.91
CA TYR A 156 -0.06 -14.66 6.65
C TYR A 156 -0.64 -13.79 7.77
N LYS A 157 0.21 -13.31 8.68
CA LYS A 157 -0.21 -12.35 9.70
C LYS A 157 -0.78 -11.09 9.06
N GLY A 158 -1.93 -10.65 9.56
CA GLY A 158 -2.59 -9.45 9.07
C GLY A 158 -3.26 -9.59 7.70
N LEU A 159 -3.34 -10.80 7.12
CA LEU A 159 -3.99 -11.04 5.82
C LEU A 159 -5.44 -10.52 5.81
N GLN A 160 -6.23 -10.80 6.85
CA GLN A 160 -7.61 -10.32 6.94
C GLN A 160 -7.70 -8.81 6.86
N ALA A 161 -6.86 -8.10 7.62
CA ALA A 161 -6.80 -6.64 7.58
C ALA A 161 -6.32 -6.12 6.20
N ASN A 162 -5.42 -6.86 5.56
CA ASN A 162 -4.91 -6.54 4.23
C ASN A 162 -6.00 -6.67 3.16
N LEU A 163 -6.80 -7.74 3.21
CA LEU A 163 -7.93 -7.96 2.31
C LEU A 163 -9.01 -6.88 2.50
N MET A 164 -9.42 -6.61 3.74
CA MET A 164 -10.40 -5.56 4.04
C MET A 164 -9.92 -4.19 3.55
N ARG A 165 -8.64 -3.88 3.80
CA ARG A 165 -8.01 -2.66 3.30
C ARG A 165 -8.05 -2.57 1.77
N ALA A 166 -7.72 -3.66 1.06
CA ALA A 166 -7.73 -3.68 -0.40
C ALA A 166 -9.13 -3.45 -0.98
N CYS A 167 -10.17 -4.05 -0.39
CA CYS A 167 -11.56 -3.82 -0.78
C CYS A 167 -11.98 -2.35 -0.59
N VAL A 168 -11.71 -1.79 0.60
CA VAL A 168 -12.06 -0.39 0.91
C VAL A 168 -11.28 0.58 0.01
N LEU A 169 -9.99 0.33 -0.20
CA LEU A 169 -9.14 1.17 -1.06
C LEU A 169 -9.68 1.22 -2.50
N ASN A 170 -9.98 0.05 -3.08
CA ASN A 170 -10.46 -0.03 -4.46
C ASN A 170 -11.86 0.61 -4.61
N GLY A 171 -12.76 0.36 -3.64
CA GLY A 171 -14.08 0.96 -3.64
C GLY A 171 -14.03 2.48 -3.53
N THR A 172 -13.28 3.01 -2.57
CA THR A 172 -13.12 4.45 -2.39
C THR A 172 -12.45 5.10 -3.60
N LYS A 173 -11.41 4.45 -4.15
CA LYS A 173 -10.72 4.96 -5.33
C LYS A 173 -11.68 5.15 -6.51
N MET A 174 -12.47 4.13 -6.84
CA MET A 174 -13.43 4.21 -7.94
C MET A 174 -14.52 5.26 -7.68
N ALA A 175 -15.14 5.22 -6.50
CA ALA A 175 -16.24 6.12 -6.18
C ALA A 175 -15.80 7.59 -6.13
N CYS A 176 -14.68 7.88 -5.44
CA CYS A 176 -14.27 9.27 -5.25
C CYS A 176 -13.58 9.88 -6.47
N TYR A 177 -12.72 9.11 -7.14
CA TYR A 177 -11.98 9.64 -8.30
C TYR A 177 -12.94 10.02 -9.45
N ASP A 178 -13.86 9.13 -9.79
CA ASP A 178 -14.79 9.36 -10.88
C ASP A 178 -15.74 10.53 -10.56
N GLN A 179 -16.28 10.59 -9.34
CA GLN A 179 -17.15 11.68 -8.92
C GLN A 179 -16.44 13.04 -8.91
N ILE A 180 -15.23 13.11 -8.36
CA ILE A 180 -14.46 14.36 -8.30
C ILE A 180 -14.08 14.80 -9.73
N LYS A 181 -13.66 13.87 -10.59
CA LYS A 181 -13.36 14.14 -11.98
C LYS A 181 -14.58 14.69 -12.73
N ASP A 182 -15.73 14.04 -12.59
CA ASP A 182 -16.98 14.49 -13.22
C ASP A 182 -17.41 15.87 -12.71
N TRP A 183 -17.24 16.14 -11.42
CA TRP A 183 -17.54 17.44 -10.84
C TRP A 183 -16.61 18.54 -11.39
N ILE A 184 -15.31 18.28 -11.47
CA ILE A 184 -14.33 19.24 -12.04
C ILE A 184 -14.65 19.53 -13.51
N VAL A 185 -14.98 18.50 -14.30
CA VAL A 185 -15.33 18.66 -15.72
C VAL A 185 -16.61 19.46 -15.89
N LYS A 186 -17.65 19.19 -15.08
CA LYS A 186 -18.93 19.91 -15.13
C LYS A 186 -18.82 21.38 -14.70
N THR A 187 -17.94 21.67 -13.75
CA THR A 187 -17.75 23.06 -13.26
C THR A 187 -16.74 23.86 -14.06
N ASN A 188 -16.06 23.24 -15.05
CA ASN A 188 -14.94 23.85 -15.79
C ASN A 188 -13.90 24.53 -14.86
N ALA A 189 -13.75 24.01 -13.62
CA ALA A 189 -12.91 24.63 -12.61
C ALA A 189 -11.41 24.54 -12.95
N VAL A 190 -11.02 23.58 -13.79
CA VAL A 190 -9.63 23.33 -14.21
C VAL A 190 -9.62 22.93 -15.69
N PRO A 191 -8.62 23.36 -16.50
CA PRO A 191 -8.48 22.94 -17.89
C PRO A 191 -8.50 21.41 -18.01
N SER A 192 -9.25 20.92 -19.03
CA SER A 192 -9.33 19.48 -19.30
C SER A 192 -7.96 18.89 -19.63
N GLY A 193 -7.65 17.71 -19.10
CA GLY A 193 -6.38 17.01 -19.34
C GLY A 193 -5.66 16.64 -18.04
N LEU A 194 -4.34 16.74 -18.04
CA LEU A 194 -3.49 16.40 -16.88
C LEU A 194 -3.84 17.16 -15.61
N PRO A 195 -4.12 18.51 -15.64
CA PRO A 195 -4.49 19.23 -14.42
C PRO A 195 -5.77 18.69 -13.75
N THR A 196 -6.79 18.36 -14.54
CA THR A 196 -8.04 17.75 -14.04
C THR A 196 -7.78 16.40 -13.38
N GLN A 197 -6.94 15.56 -14.00
CA GLN A 197 -6.59 14.26 -13.43
C GLN A 197 -5.80 14.41 -12.13
N PHE A 198 -4.91 15.39 -12.06
CA PHE A 198 -4.13 15.69 -10.87
C PHE A 198 -5.02 16.14 -9.71
N CYS A 199 -5.90 17.12 -9.93
CA CYS A 199 -6.84 17.60 -8.92
C CYS A 199 -7.80 16.49 -8.45
N ALA A 200 -8.32 15.68 -9.37
CA ALA A 200 -9.16 14.54 -9.04
C ALA A 200 -8.41 13.48 -8.23
N ALA A 201 -7.16 13.17 -8.59
CA ALA A 201 -6.32 12.23 -7.86
C ALA A 201 -5.95 12.73 -6.46
N PHE A 202 -5.67 14.03 -6.32
CA PHE A 202 -5.35 14.66 -5.05
C PHE A 202 -6.55 14.63 -4.09
N GLY A 203 -7.73 15.03 -4.56
CA GLY A 203 -8.97 14.98 -3.79
C GLY A 203 -9.36 13.53 -3.43
N ALA A 204 -9.31 12.62 -4.40
CA ALA A 204 -9.54 11.19 -4.15
C ALA A 204 -8.55 10.63 -3.13
N GLY A 205 -7.28 11.06 -3.17
CA GLY A 205 -6.24 10.68 -2.22
C GLY A 205 -6.58 11.06 -0.78
N PHE A 206 -7.22 12.21 -0.57
CA PHE A 206 -7.70 12.63 0.76
C PHE A 206 -8.77 11.68 1.28
N PHE A 207 -9.83 11.42 0.50
CA PHE A 207 -10.89 10.50 0.91
C PHE A 207 -10.38 9.07 1.09
N MET A 208 -9.45 8.63 0.25
CA MET A 208 -8.77 7.33 0.41
C MET A 208 -7.98 7.28 1.73
N ALA A 209 -7.27 8.34 2.10
CA ALA A 209 -6.55 8.40 3.37
C ALA A 209 -7.51 8.33 4.57
N VAL A 210 -8.64 9.03 4.53
CA VAL A 210 -9.68 8.97 5.57
C VAL A 210 -10.21 7.55 5.74
N THR A 211 -10.61 6.89 4.66
CA THR A 211 -11.24 5.56 4.71
C THR A 211 -10.24 4.44 5.00
N VAL A 212 -9.00 4.55 4.52
CA VAL A 212 -7.97 3.50 4.65
C VAL A 212 -7.21 3.58 5.97
N SER A 213 -7.10 4.76 6.60
CA SER A 213 -6.33 4.98 7.84
C SER A 213 -6.66 3.98 8.96
N PRO A 214 -7.94 3.73 9.31
CA PRO A 214 -8.29 2.77 10.37
C PRO A 214 -7.82 1.35 10.03
N PHE A 215 -7.98 0.93 8.77
CA PHE A 215 -7.56 -0.40 8.32
C PHE A 215 -6.04 -0.55 8.31
N ASP A 216 -5.31 0.48 7.90
CA ASP A 216 -3.84 0.51 7.93
C ASP A 216 -3.32 0.42 9.37
N MET A 217 -3.95 1.14 10.31
CA MET A 217 -3.56 1.10 11.72
C MET A 217 -3.75 -0.30 12.30
N ILE A 218 -4.93 -0.90 12.12
CA ILE A 218 -5.23 -2.25 12.61
C ILE A 218 -4.29 -3.28 11.97
N ARG A 219 -4.09 -3.21 10.63
CA ARG A 219 -3.15 -4.08 9.92
C ARG A 219 -1.75 -4.02 10.52
N THR A 220 -1.24 -2.80 10.73
CA THR A 220 0.11 -2.60 11.26
C THR A 220 0.25 -3.17 12.66
N GLN A 221 -0.74 -2.99 13.53
CA GLN A 221 -0.77 -3.56 14.87
C GLN A 221 -0.80 -5.10 14.84
N LEU A 222 -1.63 -5.69 13.99
CA LEU A 222 -1.73 -7.15 13.85
C LEU A 222 -0.44 -7.78 13.27
N MET A 223 0.18 -7.13 12.29
CA MET A 223 1.43 -7.60 11.70
C MET A 223 2.62 -7.54 12.64
N ASN A 224 2.60 -6.57 13.55
CA ASN A 224 3.71 -6.30 14.45
C ASN A 224 3.60 -6.97 15.81
N GLN A 225 2.45 -7.59 16.15
CA GLN A 225 2.34 -8.26 17.46
C GLN A 225 3.29 -9.46 17.56
N SER A 226 3.89 -9.65 18.74
CA SER A 226 4.76 -10.79 19.02
C SER A 226 3.99 -12.11 19.03
N ASN A 227 4.68 -13.21 18.72
CA ASN A 227 4.10 -14.55 18.82
C ASN A 227 3.90 -15.02 20.25
N THR A 228 4.72 -14.48 21.19
CA THR A 228 4.71 -14.86 22.60
C THR A 228 3.60 -14.17 23.38
N THR A 229 3.21 -12.95 23.00
CA THR A 229 2.14 -12.21 23.65
C THR A 229 1.12 -11.77 22.60
N LYS A 230 0.09 -12.59 22.36
CA LYS A 230 -1.03 -12.23 21.51
C LYS A 230 -1.90 -11.18 22.20
N THR A 231 -1.67 -9.92 21.88
CA THR A 231 -2.48 -8.81 22.41
C THR A 231 -3.86 -8.74 21.73
N TYR A 232 -3.92 -9.09 20.45
CA TYR A 232 -5.13 -9.01 19.62
C TYR A 232 -5.43 -10.35 18.93
N ASN A 233 -6.68 -10.81 19.04
CA ASN A 233 -7.13 -12.08 18.46
C ASN A 233 -7.70 -11.96 17.03
N GLY A 234 -7.60 -10.80 16.39
CA GLY A 234 -8.07 -10.54 15.04
C GLY A 234 -8.44 -9.09 14.80
N PHE A 235 -9.01 -8.81 13.62
CA PHE A 235 -9.34 -7.46 13.19
C PHE A 235 -10.34 -6.76 14.13
N VAL A 236 -11.46 -7.43 14.43
CA VAL A 236 -12.54 -6.86 15.25
C VAL A 236 -12.10 -6.64 16.70
N ASP A 237 -11.39 -7.61 17.29
CA ASP A 237 -10.85 -7.49 18.64
C ASP A 237 -9.84 -6.34 18.75
N CYS A 238 -8.97 -6.19 17.75
CA CYS A 238 -8.01 -5.09 17.67
C CYS A 238 -8.73 -3.74 17.55
N LEU A 239 -9.73 -3.62 16.69
CA LEU A 239 -10.55 -2.42 16.54
C LEU A 239 -11.21 -2.02 17.86
N LEU A 240 -11.92 -2.95 18.52
CA LEU A 240 -12.62 -2.71 19.77
C LEU A 240 -11.68 -2.35 20.92
N LYS A 241 -10.55 -3.04 21.04
CA LYS A 241 -9.56 -2.74 22.08
C LYS A 241 -8.90 -1.37 21.89
N ILE A 242 -8.52 -1.02 20.65
CA ILE A 242 -7.93 0.29 20.36
C ILE A 242 -8.94 1.40 20.64
N THR A 243 -10.19 1.26 20.16
CA THR A 243 -11.22 2.29 20.36
C THR A 243 -11.58 2.48 21.83
N LYS A 244 -11.70 1.40 22.61
CA LYS A 244 -12.01 1.46 24.05
C LYS A 244 -10.83 2.00 24.89
N GLN A 245 -9.59 1.60 24.59
CA GLN A 245 -8.43 1.94 25.42
C GLN A 245 -7.78 3.28 25.04
N LYS A 246 -7.74 3.61 23.75
CA LYS A 246 -6.98 4.76 23.21
C LYS A 246 -7.85 5.78 22.48
N GLY A 247 -9.14 5.53 22.38
CA GLY A 247 -10.07 6.39 21.65
C GLY A 247 -10.05 6.21 20.12
N ILE A 248 -11.14 6.65 19.47
CA ILE A 248 -11.35 6.47 18.01
C ILE A 248 -10.29 7.25 17.18
N LEU A 249 -9.82 8.39 17.66
CA LEU A 249 -8.80 9.20 16.97
C LEU A 249 -7.45 8.48 16.81
N THR A 250 -7.18 7.48 17.64
CA THR A 250 -5.97 6.66 17.51
C THR A 250 -5.93 5.87 16.20
N LEU A 251 -7.08 5.52 15.64
CA LEU A 251 -7.18 4.86 14.35
C LEU A 251 -6.68 5.74 13.20
N TYR A 252 -6.70 7.06 13.40
CA TYR A 252 -6.24 8.06 12.44
C TYR A 252 -4.83 8.58 12.72
N ALA A 253 -4.09 8.00 13.68
CA ALA A 253 -2.72 8.41 14.00
C ALA A 253 -1.74 8.32 12.81
N GLY A 254 -2.06 7.53 11.79
CA GLY A 254 -1.33 7.41 10.53
C GLY A 254 -1.88 8.23 9.37
N PHE A 255 -2.91 9.07 9.57
CA PHE A 255 -3.60 9.78 8.49
C PHE A 255 -2.67 10.70 7.70
N ILE A 256 -1.95 11.59 8.37
CA ILE A 256 -1.05 12.55 7.70
C ILE A 256 0.04 11.85 6.88
N PRO A 257 0.79 10.87 7.42
CA PRO A 257 1.75 10.10 6.63
C PRO A 257 1.12 9.33 5.45
N ILE A 258 -0.11 8.82 5.62
CA ILE A 258 -0.82 8.11 4.55
C ILE A 258 -1.18 9.09 3.43
N TRP A 259 -1.82 10.21 3.77
CA TRP A 259 -2.19 11.23 2.80
C TRP A 259 -0.98 11.86 2.10
N ALA A 260 0.06 12.23 2.87
CA ALA A 260 1.31 12.74 2.32
C ALA A 260 2.01 11.76 1.38
N ARG A 261 1.76 10.45 1.53
CA ARG A 261 2.27 9.43 0.63
C ARG A 261 1.44 9.32 -0.65
N PHE A 262 0.10 9.42 -0.59
CA PHE A 262 -0.75 9.23 -1.76
C PHE A 262 -0.51 10.28 -2.85
N ALA A 263 -0.41 11.55 -2.49
CA ALA A 263 -0.21 12.63 -3.46
C ALA A 263 1.10 12.48 -4.25
N PRO A 264 2.31 12.40 -3.62
CA PRO A 264 3.55 12.20 -4.36
C PRO A 264 3.60 10.88 -5.13
N THR A 265 3.02 9.79 -4.57
CA THR A 265 2.99 8.48 -5.24
C THR A 265 2.23 8.55 -6.54
N THR A 266 1.03 9.15 -6.51
CA THR A 266 0.17 9.23 -7.70
C THR A 266 0.81 10.14 -8.75
N CYS A 267 1.39 11.26 -8.33
CA CYS A 267 2.07 12.19 -9.24
C CYS A 267 3.30 11.53 -9.89
N LEU A 268 4.18 10.94 -9.10
CA LEU A 268 5.37 10.27 -9.61
C LEU A 268 5.00 9.10 -10.52
N GLN A 269 4.01 8.32 -10.14
CA GLN A 269 3.57 7.18 -10.95
C GLN A 269 3.01 7.62 -12.30
N LEU A 270 2.21 8.70 -12.35
CA LEU A 270 1.69 9.25 -13.59
C LEU A 270 2.81 9.83 -14.47
N VAL A 271 3.70 10.64 -13.92
CA VAL A 271 4.81 11.25 -14.66
C VAL A 271 5.74 10.16 -15.21
N ILE A 272 6.14 9.20 -14.39
CA ILE A 272 7.01 8.10 -14.80
C ILE A 272 6.32 7.23 -15.86
N PHE A 273 5.02 6.94 -15.67
CA PHE A 273 4.25 6.14 -16.63
C PHE A 273 4.16 6.83 -18.00
N GLU A 274 3.88 8.13 -18.04
CA GLU A 274 3.84 8.91 -19.29
C GLU A 274 5.21 8.93 -20.01
N GLN A 275 6.31 9.01 -19.26
CA GLN A 275 7.66 8.96 -19.85
C GLN A 275 8.07 7.56 -20.33
N ILE A 276 7.52 6.51 -19.72
CA ILE A 276 7.83 5.12 -20.08
C ILE A 276 6.99 4.65 -21.26
N LYS A 277 5.78 5.16 -21.44
CA LYS A 277 4.90 4.81 -22.58
C LYS A 277 5.62 4.78 -23.94
N PRO A 278 6.35 5.84 -24.35
CA PRO A 278 7.02 5.84 -25.64
C PRO A 278 8.13 4.78 -25.74
N ILE A 279 8.81 4.44 -24.64
CA ILE A 279 9.84 3.40 -24.61
C ILE A 279 9.25 2.01 -24.93
N PHE A 280 8.02 1.76 -24.48
CA PHE A 280 7.29 0.52 -24.76
C PHE A 280 6.49 0.58 -26.09
N GLY A 281 6.63 1.67 -26.86
CA GLY A 281 5.92 1.87 -28.13
C GLY A 281 4.40 1.97 -27.94
N ILE A 282 3.96 2.52 -26.82
CA ILE A 282 2.55 2.80 -26.50
C ILE A 282 2.29 4.28 -26.86
N LYS A 283 1.35 4.53 -27.76
CA LYS A 283 0.89 5.87 -28.13
C LYS A 283 -0.12 6.43 -27.12
#